data_4e1194a7a7d9a7b45ceeb9c5c8531c20
#
_entry.id   4e1194a7a7d9a7b45ceeb9c5c8531c20
#
_cell.length_a   1.000
_cell.length_b   1.000
_cell.length_c   1.000
_cell.angle_alpha   90.00
_cell.angle_beta   90.00
_cell.angle_gamma   90.00
#
_symmetry.space_group_name_H-M   'P 1'
#
loop_
_entity.id
_entity.type
_entity.pdbx_description
1 polymer ?
#
loop_
_entity_poly.entity_id
_entity_poly.type
_entity_poly.pdbx_seq_one_letter_code
_entity_poly.pdbx_strand_id
1 'polypeptide(L)'
;MSSNGDTIAADVLPLGGPRFITAARAHQPWFGHRYEVAAYWIFAAYAVAVVLLATGQDVIWAAWAAPAYCLAAMALPWSRSWGVAVLTAVFAVLAPLLVLMAQGGEWAAGMTVIERSAALLIKDGTPYLPSGQLSSWLAYNPYLPAMAVFGLPAAIGLQGAPGDPRVWLVLVTVAGLAAALSLGVPHSVRTCPGCRRTLLRSIAIATACPAVALNLAVTTTDPPVLALMLLALALLNSPERIWPAAIALGVACAMKPTAWLTIPILVAMLRYRDGGRAAVKFCAGSVAVFLAITLPVLLANPIAMAQNTVLFPLGLTAHLTPAQSLTPGDLLARTGPAGHDLSVGLLLVTGMVIAVLLLRRPPRSPRAAAWWLAIGLALMFTLGPDERFGYFVYPLGLVGWLALTRPAKDDADTGGTPLESTPVAA
;
A
#
# COMPACT_ATOMS: atom_id res chain seq x y z
N MET A 1 67.82 40.50 13.43
CA MET A 1 66.50 40.81 12.87
C MET A 1 65.92 39.52 12.38
N SER A 2 64.96 39.05 13.17
CA SER A 2 64.32 37.71 13.08
C SER A 2 63.17 37.73 12.09
N SER A 3 63.11 36.77 11.16
CA SER A 3 61.93 36.52 10.34
C SER A 3 61.34 35.16 10.71
N ASN A 4 60.20 35.22 11.38
CA ASN A 4 59.36 34.05 11.65
C ASN A 4 58.64 33.64 10.39
N GLY A 5 58.87 32.43 9.93
CA GLY A 5 58.06 31.78 8.89
C GLY A 5 56.99 30.92 9.57
N ASP A 6 55.72 31.37 9.50
CA ASP A 6 54.56 30.60 9.92
C ASP A 6 54.28 29.52 8.87
N THR A 7 54.51 28.28 9.27
CA THR A 7 54.10 27.10 8.53
C THR A 7 52.61 26.81 8.86
N ILE A 8 51.74 27.11 7.86
CA ILE A 8 50.32 26.68 7.95
C ILE A 8 50.26 25.18 7.77
N ALA A 9 50.06 24.49 8.89
CA ALA A 9 49.66 23.07 8.86
C ALA A 9 48.26 22.90 8.30
N ALA A 10 48.16 22.38 7.08
CA ALA A 10 46.91 21.96 6.53
C ALA A 10 46.40 20.75 7.31
N ASP A 11 45.36 20.96 8.13
CA ASP A 11 44.60 19.91 8.76
C ASP A 11 43.93 19.07 7.67
N VAL A 12 44.54 17.94 7.33
CA VAL A 12 43.92 16.89 6.52
C VAL A 12 42.91 16.17 7.43
N LEU A 13 41.64 16.56 7.30
CA LEU A 13 40.54 15.82 7.90
C LEU A 13 40.58 14.37 7.42
N PRO A 14 40.58 13.39 8.33
CA PRO A 14 40.56 11.97 7.95
C PRO A 14 39.21 11.64 7.30
N LEU A 15 39.21 11.54 5.97
CA LEU A 15 38.12 10.98 5.20
C LEU A 15 38.01 9.49 5.57
N GLY A 16 36.97 9.12 6.28
CA GLY A 16 36.64 7.71 6.51
C GLY A 16 36.58 7.26 7.95
N GLY A 17 35.93 8.01 8.83
CA GLY A 17 35.67 7.55 10.19
C GLY A 17 34.67 6.39 10.25
N PRO A 18 34.74 5.50 11.26
CA PRO A 18 33.91 4.30 11.42
C PRO A 18 32.39 4.56 11.43
N ARG A 19 31.94 5.82 11.56
CA ARG A 19 30.52 6.20 11.55
C ARG A 19 29.83 6.00 10.20
N PHE A 20 30.53 6.11 9.07
CA PHE A 20 29.95 5.87 7.74
C PHE A 20 29.74 4.38 7.46
N ILE A 21 30.65 3.53 7.96
CA ILE A 21 30.55 2.08 7.79
C ILE A 21 29.45 1.53 8.68
N THR A 22 29.25 2.07 9.90
CA THR A 22 28.15 1.71 10.80
C THR A 22 26.79 2.13 10.24
N ALA A 23 26.65 3.32 9.64
CA ALA A 23 25.39 3.76 9.05
C ALA A 23 24.98 2.91 7.83
N ALA A 24 25.95 2.48 7.01
CA ALA A 24 25.69 1.58 5.87
C ALA A 24 25.34 0.15 6.31
N ARG A 25 25.93 -0.35 7.41
CA ARG A 25 25.58 -1.66 8.00
C ARG A 25 24.23 -1.62 8.74
N ALA A 26 23.88 -0.51 9.39
CA ALA A 26 22.62 -0.34 10.12
C ALA A 26 21.36 -0.42 9.24
N HIS A 27 21.51 -0.47 7.91
CA HIS A 27 20.41 -0.48 6.95
C HIS A 27 20.46 -1.65 5.98
N GLN A 28 20.93 -2.80 6.41
CA GLN A 28 20.57 -4.02 5.71
C GLN A 28 19.06 -4.24 5.96
N PRO A 29 18.23 -4.27 4.91
CA PRO A 29 16.82 -4.63 5.08
C PRO A 29 16.77 -5.97 5.80
N TRP A 30 15.79 -6.14 6.68
CA TRP A 30 15.56 -7.35 7.49
C TRP A 30 15.47 -8.64 6.67
N PHE A 31 15.25 -8.51 5.38
CA PHE A 31 15.46 -9.58 4.42
C PHE A 31 16.97 -9.86 4.27
N GLY A 32 17.53 -10.59 5.24
CA GLY A 32 18.76 -11.31 4.99
C GLY A 32 18.60 -12.13 3.72
N HIS A 33 19.69 -12.38 3.03
CA HIS A 33 19.74 -13.07 1.73
C HIS A 33 18.83 -14.31 1.63
N ARG A 34 18.74 -15.10 2.68
CA ARG A 34 17.91 -16.31 2.75
C ARG A 34 16.41 -16.01 2.69
N TYR A 35 15.97 -14.97 3.35
CA TYR A 35 14.55 -14.59 3.38
C TYR A 35 14.09 -14.00 2.06
N GLU A 36 14.95 -13.30 1.34
CA GLU A 36 14.61 -12.76 0.02
C GLU A 36 14.49 -13.88 -1.02
N VAL A 37 15.43 -14.82 -1.04
CA VAL A 37 15.34 -16.02 -1.89
C VAL A 37 14.05 -16.80 -1.58
N ALA A 38 13.75 -17.01 -0.29
CA ALA A 38 12.51 -17.67 0.13
C ALA A 38 11.27 -16.88 -0.33
N ALA A 39 11.29 -15.54 -0.21
CA ALA A 39 10.17 -14.71 -0.66
C ALA A 39 9.93 -14.87 -2.17
N TYR A 40 10.96 -14.85 -3.02
CA TYR A 40 10.77 -15.06 -4.46
C TYR A 40 10.31 -16.47 -4.81
N TRP A 41 10.72 -17.50 -4.06
CA TRP A 41 10.15 -18.85 -4.23
C TRP A 41 8.67 -18.90 -3.83
N ILE A 42 8.26 -18.22 -2.74
CA ILE A 42 6.85 -18.09 -2.38
C ILE A 42 6.08 -17.33 -3.46
N PHE A 43 6.65 -16.26 -4.01
CA PHE A 43 6.06 -15.49 -5.08
C PHE A 43 5.90 -16.34 -6.36
N ALA A 44 6.90 -17.15 -6.69
CA ALA A 44 6.84 -18.08 -7.80
C ALA A 44 5.75 -19.14 -7.59
N ALA A 45 5.70 -19.76 -6.41
CA ALA A 45 4.67 -20.74 -6.08
C ALA A 45 3.25 -20.14 -6.18
N TYR A 46 3.06 -18.92 -5.70
CA TYR A 46 1.78 -18.20 -5.85
C TYR A 46 1.43 -17.99 -7.33
N ALA A 47 2.38 -17.48 -8.15
CA ALA A 47 2.12 -17.26 -9.56
C ALA A 47 1.83 -18.57 -10.32
N VAL A 48 2.53 -19.66 -9.99
CA VAL A 48 2.23 -20.99 -10.54
C VAL A 48 0.82 -21.45 -10.13
N ALA A 49 0.43 -21.26 -8.87
CA ALA A 49 -0.92 -21.58 -8.42
C ALA A 49 -1.99 -20.79 -9.20
N VAL A 50 -1.72 -19.51 -9.51
CA VAL A 50 -2.63 -18.69 -10.33
C VAL A 50 -2.70 -19.26 -11.77
N VAL A 51 -1.59 -19.69 -12.37
CA VAL A 51 -1.62 -20.36 -13.70
C VAL A 51 -2.52 -21.59 -13.69
N LEU A 52 -2.51 -22.36 -12.60
CA LEU A 52 -3.23 -23.64 -12.51
C LEU A 52 -4.71 -23.46 -12.12
N LEU A 53 -5.05 -22.43 -11.35
CA LEU A 53 -6.35 -22.31 -10.69
C LEU A 53 -7.20 -21.15 -11.19
N ALA A 54 -6.59 -20.12 -11.79
CA ALA A 54 -7.30 -18.94 -12.28
C ALA A 54 -7.66 -19.03 -13.75
N THR A 55 -8.38 -18.05 -14.26
CA THR A 55 -8.77 -17.89 -15.66
C THR A 55 -8.60 -16.43 -16.10
N GLY A 56 -8.64 -16.20 -17.41
CA GLY A 56 -8.65 -14.84 -17.95
C GLY A 56 -7.33 -14.08 -17.73
N GLN A 57 -7.44 -12.84 -17.34
CA GLN A 57 -6.31 -11.89 -17.22
C GLN A 57 -5.29 -12.30 -16.14
N ASP A 58 -5.72 -12.97 -15.09
CA ASP A 58 -4.84 -13.43 -14.02
C ASP A 58 -3.82 -14.45 -14.52
N VAL A 59 -4.22 -15.34 -15.44
CA VAL A 59 -3.32 -16.31 -16.07
C VAL A 59 -2.27 -15.62 -16.93
N ILE A 60 -2.66 -14.57 -17.66
CA ILE A 60 -1.72 -13.78 -18.47
C ILE A 60 -0.65 -13.14 -17.58
N TRP A 61 -1.08 -12.53 -16.46
CA TRP A 61 -0.14 -12.00 -15.48
C TRP A 61 0.80 -13.10 -14.97
N ALA A 62 0.24 -14.24 -14.56
CA ALA A 62 1.00 -15.31 -13.93
C ALA A 62 2.01 -15.95 -14.89
N ALA A 63 1.70 -16.02 -16.20
CA ALA A 63 2.60 -16.52 -17.22
C ALA A 63 3.89 -15.66 -17.36
N TRP A 64 3.81 -14.37 -17.09
CA TRP A 64 4.96 -13.47 -17.05
C TRP A 64 5.65 -13.46 -15.68
N ALA A 65 4.87 -13.46 -14.61
CA ALA A 65 5.36 -13.32 -13.24
C ALA A 65 6.07 -14.59 -12.73
N ALA A 66 5.54 -15.78 -13.01
CA ALA A 66 6.11 -17.04 -12.52
C ALA A 66 7.56 -17.25 -12.96
N PRO A 67 7.91 -17.19 -14.26
CA PRO A 67 9.30 -17.32 -14.68
C PRO A 67 10.19 -16.21 -14.13
N ALA A 68 9.68 -14.96 -14.04
CA ALA A 68 10.43 -13.85 -13.47
C ALA A 68 10.81 -14.09 -12.01
N TYR A 69 9.89 -14.57 -11.18
CA TYR A 69 10.16 -14.91 -9.78
C TYR A 69 11.10 -16.10 -9.64
N CYS A 70 10.94 -17.15 -10.46
CA CYS A 70 11.86 -18.29 -10.48
C CYS A 70 13.29 -17.84 -10.82
N LEU A 71 13.45 -17.05 -11.89
CA LEU A 71 14.75 -16.54 -12.32
C LEU A 71 15.37 -15.63 -11.24
N ALA A 72 14.56 -14.78 -10.58
CA ALA A 72 15.03 -13.96 -9.49
C ALA A 72 15.52 -14.79 -8.30
N ALA A 73 14.74 -15.81 -7.89
CA ALA A 73 15.11 -16.72 -6.80
C ALA A 73 16.40 -17.48 -7.09
N MET A 74 16.61 -17.90 -8.34
CA MET A 74 17.84 -18.58 -8.78
C MET A 74 19.03 -17.63 -8.92
N ALA A 75 18.83 -16.40 -9.40
CA ALA A 75 19.91 -15.44 -9.61
C ALA A 75 20.44 -14.81 -8.32
N LEU A 76 19.59 -14.64 -7.31
CA LEU A 76 19.92 -13.97 -6.06
C LEU A 76 21.12 -14.57 -5.30
N PRO A 77 21.36 -15.89 -5.25
CA PRO A 77 22.54 -16.46 -4.61
C PRO A 77 23.86 -15.94 -5.17
N TRP A 78 23.89 -15.62 -6.47
CA TRP A 78 25.10 -15.14 -7.15
C TRP A 78 25.12 -13.62 -7.36
N SER A 79 23.96 -12.98 -7.45
CA SER A 79 23.87 -11.55 -7.75
C SER A 79 22.80 -10.86 -6.91
N ARG A 80 23.23 -10.24 -5.80
CA ARG A 80 22.38 -9.37 -4.97
C ARG A 80 22.18 -8.00 -5.61
N SER A 81 22.08 -7.90 -6.90
CA SER A 81 21.93 -6.63 -7.57
C SER A 81 20.51 -6.07 -7.43
N TRP A 82 20.40 -4.75 -7.25
CA TRP A 82 19.12 -4.05 -7.37
C TRP A 82 18.48 -4.30 -8.74
N GLY A 83 19.29 -4.60 -9.75
CA GLY A 83 18.85 -4.89 -11.10
C GLY A 83 17.96 -6.14 -11.18
N VAL A 84 18.24 -7.21 -10.41
CA VAL A 84 17.37 -8.39 -10.33
C VAL A 84 15.98 -8.01 -9.84
N ALA A 85 15.88 -7.23 -8.77
CA ALA A 85 14.59 -6.79 -8.23
C ALA A 85 13.82 -5.90 -9.22
N VAL A 86 14.51 -4.97 -9.89
CA VAL A 86 13.89 -4.10 -10.90
C VAL A 86 13.39 -4.90 -12.10
N LEU A 87 14.21 -5.81 -12.64
CA LEU A 87 13.79 -6.68 -13.74
C LEU A 87 12.58 -7.53 -13.34
N THR A 88 12.60 -8.08 -12.13
CA THR A 88 11.45 -8.84 -11.63
C THR A 88 10.19 -7.97 -11.56
N ALA A 89 10.28 -6.73 -11.10
CA ALA A 89 9.14 -5.81 -11.08
C ALA A 89 8.65 -5.45 -12.51
N VAL A 90 9.57 -5.29 -13.46
CA VAL A 90 9.22 -5.07 -14.87
C VAL A 90 8.45 -6.25 -15.44
N PHE A 91 8.92 -7.49 -15.23
CA PHE A 91 8.26 -8.68 -15.76
C PHE A 91 7.01 -9.08 -14.95
N ALA A 92 6.92 -8.74 -13.67
CA ALA A 92 5.74 -9.05 -12.87
C ALA A 92 4.63 -7.99 -12.97
N VAL A 93 4.93 -6.76 -13.42
CA VAL A 93 3.93 -5.68 -13.51
C VAL A 93 3.86 -5.09 -14.92
N LEU A 94 4.97 -4.53 -15.41
CA LEU A 94 4.94 -3.74 -16.64
C LEU A 94 4.69 -4.61 -17.88
N ALA A 95 5.36 -5.74 -18.01
CA ALA A 95 5.20 -6.63 -19.17
C ALA A 95 3.76 -7.17 -19.28
N PRO A 96 3.15 -7.80 -18.26
CA PRO A 96 1.77 -8.25 -18.35
C PRO A 96 0.78 -7.11 -18.53
N LEU A 97 1.00 -5.95 -17.91
CA LEU A 97 0.17 -4.76 -18.12
C LEU A 97 0.18 -4.34 -19.60
N LEU A 98 1.35 -4.22 -20.22
CA LEU A 98 1.47 -3.83 -21.64
C LEU A 98 0.83 -4.86 -22.56
N VAL A 99 0.98 -6.16 -22.26
CA VAL A 99 0.32 -7.24 -23.01
C VAL A 99 -1.20 -7.12 -22.92
N LEU A 100 -1.73 -6.93 -21.71
CA LEU A 100 -3.17 -6.75 -21.48
C LEU A 100 -3.71 -5.47 -22.12
N MET A 101 -2.91 -4.38 -22.14
CA MET A 101 -3.28 -3.17 -22.87
C MET A 101 -3.31 -3.38 -24.39
N ALA A 102 -2.34 -4.11 -24.93
CA ALA A 102 -2.23 -4.35 -26.37
C ALA A 102 -3.31 -5.33 -26.91
N GLN A 103 -3.77 -6.27 -26.09
CA GLN A 103 -4.83 -7.19 -26.47
C GLN A 103 -6.20 -6.53 -26.66
N GLY A 104 -6.42 -5.32 -26.13
CA GLY A 104 -7.68 -4.58 -26.30
C GLY A 104 -8.93 -5.31 -25.78
N GLY A 105 -8.72 -6.34 -24.93
CA GLY A 105 -9.77 -7.20 -24.41
C GLY A 105 -10.67 -6.49 -23.40
N GLU A 106 -11.70 -7.19 -22.95
CA GLU A 106 -12.59 -6.70 -21.91
C GLU A 106 -11.78 -6.24 -20.69
N TRP A 107 -11.93 -4.98 -20.38
CA TRP A 107 -11.27 -4.36 -19.22
C TRP A 107 -11.77 -5.05 -17.94
N ALA A 108 -10.92 -5.13 -16.96
CA ALA A 108 -11.40 -5.44 -15.62
C ALA A 108 -12.60 -4.50 -15.32
N ALA A 109 -13.69 -5.05 -14.85
CA ALA A 109 -14.94 -4.32 -14.60
C ALA A 109 -14.75 -2.95 -13.91
N GLY A 110 -13.74 -2.88 -13.01
CA GLY A 110 -13.35 -1.64 -12.34
C GLY A 110 -12.88 -0.53 -13.28
N MET A 111 -12.21 -0.86 -14.37
CA MET A 111 -11.71 0.17 -15.33
C MET A 111 -12.84 0.79 -16.13
N THR A 112 -13.75 -0.03 -16.64
CA THR A 112 -14.97 0.46 -17.32
C THR A 112 -15.76 1.41 -16.41
N VAL A 113 -15.86 1.06 -15.11
CA VAL A 113 -16.53 1.92 -14.12
C VAL A 113 -15.78 3.23 -13.94
N ILE A 114 -14.45 3.23 -13.87
CA ILE A 114 -13.62 4.44 -13.67
C ILE A 114 -13.75 5.39 -14.87
N GLU A 115 -13.63 4.87 -16.10
CA GLU A 115 -13.76 5.70 -17.31
C GLU A 115 -15.13 6.35 -17.42
N ARG A 116 -16.18 5.54 -17.26
CA ARG A 116 -17.55 6.05 -17.24
C ARG A 116 -17.74 7.09 -16.15
N SER A 117 -17.20 6.85 -14.95
CA SER A 117 -17.34 7.75 -13.80
C SER A 117 -16.70 9.10 -14.04
N ALA A 118 -15.55 9.13 -14.71
CA ALA A 118 -14.88 10.38 -15.06
C ALA A 118 -15.68 11.18 -16.10
N ALA A 119 -16.21 10.51 -17.13
CA ALA A 119 -17.05 11.15 -18.14
C ALA A 119 -18.33 11.74 -17.52
N LEU A 120 -18.99 10.98 -16.63
CA LEU A 120 -20.16 11.45 -15.89
C LEU A 120 -19.84 12.63 -14.96
N LEU A 121 -18.68 12.57 -14.27
CA LEU A 121 -18.24 13.64 -13.36
C LEU A 121 -18.07 14.96 -14.11
N ILE A 122 -17.49 14.94 -15.31
CA ILE A 122 -17.35 16.14 -16.15
C ILE A 122 -18.69 16.62 -16.67
N LYS A 123 -19.55 15.70 -17.14
CA LYS A 123 -20.81 16.03 -17.77
C LYS A 123 -21.90 16.44 -16.77
N ASP A 124 -22.06 15.65 -15.71
CA ASP A 124 -23.22 15.69 -14.83
C ASP A 124 -22.86 16.12 -13.39
N GLY A 125 -21.57 16.41 -13.10
CA GLY A 125 -21.08 16.77 -11.77
C GLY A 125 -21.09 15.62 -10.75
N THR A 126 -21.43 14.38 -11.19
CA THR A 126 -21.47 13.19 -10.35
C THR A 126 -20.90 11.98 -11.10
N PRO A 127 -20.09 11.10 -10.46
CA PRO A 127 -19.54 9.92 -11.11
C PRO A 127 -20.51 8.72 -11.12
N TYR A 128 -21.77 8.92 -10.76
CA TYR A 128 -22.77 7.87 -10.58
C TYR A 128 -23.90 7.96 -11.58
N LEU A 129 -24.29 6.80 -12.12
CA LEU A 129 -25.49 6.71 -12.93
C LEU A 129 -26.76 6.93 -12.07
N PRO A 130 -27.79 7.58 -12.60
CA PRO A 130 -29.07 7.71 -11.90
C PRO A 130 -29.78 6.35 -11.77
N SER A 131 -30.67 6.22 -10.77
CA SER A 131 -31.37 4.98 -10.42
C SER A 131 -32.01 4.25 -11.60
N GLY A 132 -32.58 4.97 -12.54
CA GLY A 132 -33.24 4.40 -13.72
C GLY A 132 -32.28 3.74 -14.74
N GLN A 133 -31.00 3.90 -14.60
CA GLN A 133 -29.97 3.35 -15.51
C GLN A 133 -29.15 2.20 -14.87
N LEU A 134 -29.47 1.79 -13.65
CA LEU A 134 -28.79 0.72 -12.91
C LEU A 134 -29.30 -0.66 -13.33
N SER A 135 -29.09 -1.04 -14.59
CA SER A 135 -29.64 -2.24 -15.21
C SER A 135 -28.85 -3.54 -14.98
N SER A 136 -27.65 -3.44 -14.44
CA SER A 136 -26.77 -4.59 -14.15
C SER A 136 -25.78 -4.23 -13.03
N TRP A 137 -25.09 -5.22 -12.47
CA TRP A 137 -24.04 -4.96 -11.47
C TRP A 137 -22.90 -4.07 -12.00
N LEU A 138 -22.59 -4.12 -13.30
CA LEU A 138 -21.60 -3.25 -13.96
C LEU A 138 -22.05 -1.78 -14.05
N ALA A 139 -23.34 -1.51 -13.94
CA ALA A 139 -23.86 -0.15 -13.93
C ALA A 139 -23.55 0.59 -12.62
N TYR A 140 -23.36 -0.15 -11.51
CA TYR A 140 -23.01 0.45 -10.23
C TYR A 140 -21.55 0.87 -10.18
N ASN A 141 -21.28 1.93 -9.41
CA ASN A 141 -19.96 2.42 -9.08
C ASN A 141 -19.75 2.37 -7.56
N PRO A 142 -19.13 1.33 -7.00
CA PRO A 142 -18.91 1.22 -5.55
C PRO A 142 -17.79 2.13 -5.01
N TYR A 143 -17.13 2.90 -5.90
CA TYR A 143 -16.03 3.76 -5.52
C TYR A 143 -16.50 5.15 -5.12
N LEU A 144 -15.73 5.81 -4.25
CA LEU A 144 -15.96 7.20 -3.89
C LEU A 144 -15.38 8.16 -4.95
N PRO A 145 -15.82 9.44 -4.96
CA PRO A 145 -15.59 10.35 -6.08
C PRO A 145 -14.14 10.53 -6.52
N ALA A 146 -13.16 10.49 -5.59
CA ALA A 146 -11.75 10.65 -5.94
C ALA A 146 -11.23 9.55 -6.87
N MET A 147 -11.85 8.37 -6.93
CA MET A 147 -11.45 7.30 -7.83
C MET A 147 -11.66 7.66 -9.30
N ALA A 148 -12.65 8.51 -9.61
CA ALA A 148 -12.93 8.95 -10.97
C ALA A 148 -11.76 9.75 -11.60
N VAL A 149 -10.87 10.31 -10.79
CA VAL A 149 -9.69 11.08 -11.25
C VAL A 149 -8.83 10.28 -12.23
N PHE A 150 -8.72 8.96 -12.03
CA PHE A 150 -7.93 8.10 -12.92
C PHE A 150 -8.50 7.96 -14.33
N GLY A 151 -9.80 8.18 -14.53
CA GLY A 151 -10.44 8.20 -15.85
C GLY A 151 -10.47 9.58 -16.50
N LEU A 152 -10.12 10.66 -15.78
CA LEU A 152 -10.15 12.02 -16.32
C LEU A 152 -9.31 12.20 -17.59
N PRO A 153 -8.11 11.65 -17.74
CA PRO A 153 -7.32 11.79 -18.96
C PRO A 153 -8.07 11.30 -20.21
N ALA A 154 -8.74 10.15 -20.13
CA ALA A 154 -9.60 9.69 -21.24
C ALA A 154 -10.81 10.61 -21.46
N ALA A 155 -11.45 11.04 -20.37
CA ALA A 155 -12.65 11.87 -20.44
C ALA A 155 -12.40 13.27 -21.04
N ILE A 156 -11.17 13.78 -20.95
CA ILE A 156 -10.75 15.03 -21.62
C ILE A 156 -10.16 14.81 -23.03
N GLY A 157 -10.25 13.58 -23.58
CA GLY A 157 -9.90 13.26 -24.94
C GLY A 157 -8.48 12.75 -25.18
N LEU A 158 -7.69 12.45 -24.13
CA LEU A 158 -6.39 11.78 -24.32
C LEU A 158 -6.62 10.34 -24.80
N GLN A 159 -5.85 9.93 -25.81
CA GLN A 159 -5.94 8.59 -26.38
C GLN A 159 -4.66 7.78 -26.12
N GLY A 160 -4.75 6.46 -26.31
CA GLY A 160 -3.64 5.54 -26.08
C GLY A 160 -3.23 5.46 -24.61
N ALA A 161 -1.95 5.20 -24.34
CA ALA A 161 -1.44 5.03 -22.97
C ALA A 161 -1.71 6.23 -22.03
N PRO A 162 -1.59 7.50 -22.43
CA PRO A 162 -1.94 8.64 -21.58
C PRO A 162 -3.42 8.71 -21.19
N GLY A 163 -4.33 8.18 -22.02
CA GLY A 163 -5.77 8.12 -21.73
C GLY A 163 -6.14 6.91 -20.85
N ASP A 164 -5.30 5.89 -20.79
CA ASP A 164 -5.61 4.65 -20.08
C ASP A 164 -5.50 4.82 -18.55
N PRO A 165 -6.57 4.61 -17.78
CA PRO A 165 -6.56 4.73 -16.32
C PRO A 165 -5.53 3.83 -15.64
N ARG A 166 -5.19 2.69 -16.25
CA ARG A 166 -4.20 1.72 -15.74
C ARG A 166 -2.83 2.35 -15.54
N VAL A 167 -2.41 3.18 -16.47
CA VAL A 167 -1.11 3.87 -16.40
C VAL A 167 -1.07 4.77 -15.16
N TRP A 168 -2.12 5.53 -14.91
CA TRP A 168 -2.19 6.44 -13.78
C TRP A 168 -2.31 5.73 -12.44
N LEU A 169 -3.06 4.62 -12.38
CA LEU A 169 -3.15 3.76 -11.19
C LEU A 169 -1.77 3.20 -10.82
N VAL A 170 -1.03 2.68 -11.80
CA VAL A 170 0.35 2.18 -11.59
C VAL A 170 1.28 3.30 -11.16
N LEU A 171 1.27 4.44 -11.86
CA LEU A 171 2.14 5.58 -11.54
C LEU A 171 1.90 6.09 -10.11
N VAL A 172 0.65 6.32 -9.73
CA VAL A 172 0.31 6.80 -8.38
C VAL A 172 0.69 5.77 -7.32
N THR A 173 0.47 4.48 -7.59
CA THR A 173 0.85 3.42 -6.66
C THR A 173 2.36 3.35 -6.47
N VAL A 174 3.13 3.28 -7.54
CA VAL A 174 4.59 3.19 -7.47
C VAL A 174 5.19 4.44 -6.84
N ALA A 175 4.70 5.63 -7.19
CA ALA A 175 5.13 6.89 -6.58
C ALA A 175 4.81 6.94 -5.08
N GLY A 176 3.61 6.53 -4.69
CA GLY A 176 3.18 6.47 -3.28
C GLY A 176 3.98 5.45 -2.47
N LEU A 177 4.23 4.25 -3.01
CA LEU A 177 5.09 3.24 -2.38
C LEU A 177 6.53 3.75 -2.24
N ALA A 178 7.08 4.37 -3.29
CA ALA A 178 8.42 4.94 -3.27
C ALA A 178 8.54 6.04 -2.20
N ALA A 179 7.56 6.93 -2.10
CA ALA A 179 7.50 7.97 -1.08
C ALA A 179 7.36 7.35 0.33
N ALA A 180 6.45 6.39 0.51
CA ALA A 180 6.23 5.72 1.81
C ALA A 180 7.46 4.95 2.28
N LEU A 181 8.17 4.26 1.40
CA LEU A 181 9.41 3.56 1.73
C LEU A 181 10.54 4.56 2.01
N SER A 182 10.68 5.62 1.20
CA SER A 182 11.69 6.65 1.42
C SER A 182 11.51 7.37 2.75
N LEU A 183 10.26 7.68 3.13
CA LEU A 183 9.95 8.38 4.38
C LEU A 183 9.92 7.44 5.59
N GLY A 184 9.75 6.14 5.35
CA GLY A 184 9.77 5.11 6.37
C GLY A 184 11.18 4.81 6.93
N VAL A 185 12.24 5.27 6.23
CA VAL A 185 13.64 5.09 6.65
C VAL A 185 14.25 6.40 7.18
N PRO A 186 15.25 6.35 8.09
CA PRO A 186 15.93 7.54 8.62
C PRO A 186 16.57 8.41 7.53
N HIS A 187 16.69 9.71 7.80
CA HIS A 187 17.26 10.68 6.83
C HIS A 187 18.69 10.33 6.41
N SER A 188 19.54 9.89 7.35
CA SER A 188 20.92 9.47 7.11
C SER A 188 21.04 8.37 6.04
N VAL A 189 20.03 7.53 5.91
CA VAL A 189 19.95 6.46 4.91
C VAL A 189 19.56 6.99 3.55
N ARG A 190 18.71 8.00 3.50
CA ARG A 190 18.26 8.60 2.22
C ARG A 190 19.38 9.33 1.48
N THR A 191 20.34 9.90 2.20
CA THR A 191 21.43 10.72 1.67
C THR A 191 22.69 9.94 1.32
N CYS A 192 22.80 8.68 1.76
CA CYS A 192 23.95 7.83 1.47
C CYS A 192 23.88 7.25 0.04
N PRO A 193 24.92 7.38 -0.82
CA PRO A 193 24.90 6.86 -2.19
C PRO A 193 24.64 5.35 -2.31
N GLY A 194 25.17 4.54 -1.39
CA GLY A 194 24.93 3.09 -1.33
C GLY A 194 23.51 2.74 -0.94
N CYS A 195 22.87 3.56 -0.10
CA CYS A 195 21.52 3.35 0.40
C CYS A 195 20.43 3.63 -0.66
N ARG A 196 20.73 4.48 -1.66
CA ARG A 196 19.82 4.71 -2.80
C ARG A 196 19.54 3.41 -3.56
N ARG A 197 20.55 2.58 -3.78
CA ARG A 197 20.36 1.26 -4.44
C ARG A 197 19.50 0.32 -3.58
N THR A 198 19.71 0.33 -2.27
CA THR A 198 18.88 -0.44 -1.33
C THR A 198 17.42 0.03 -1.35
N LEU A 199 17.18 1.34 -1.39
CA LEU A 199 15.83 1.90 -1.48
C LEU A 199 15.17 1.53 -2.81
N LEU A 200 15.85 1.66 -3.95
CA LEU A 200 15.33 1.24 -5.26
C LEU A 200 14.97 -0.25 -5.27
N ARG A 201 15.82 -1.09 -4.64
CA ARG A 201 15.55 -2.51 -4.48
C ARG A 201 14.30 -2.76 -3.64
N SER A 202 14.14 -2.04 -2.51
CA SER A 202 12.95 -2.16 -1.66
C SER A 202 11.67 -1.75 -2.39
N ILE A 203 11.72 -0.67 -3.18
CA ILE A 203 10.59 -0.23 -4.01
C ILE A 203 10.24 -1.31 -5.05
N ALA A 204 11.25 -1.86 -5.73
CA ALA A 204 11.06 -2.91 -6.72
C ALA A 204 10.45 -4.19 -6.10
N ILE A 205 10.94 -4.62 -4.93
CA ILE A 205 10.40 -5.78 -4.21
C ILE A 205 8.95 -5.53 -3.77
N ALA A 206 8.64 -4.35 -3.23
CA ALA A 206 7.29 -4.00 -2.83
C ALA A 206 6.32 -4.00 -4.03
N THR A 207 6.77 -3.47 -5.16
CA THR A 207 5.98 -3.45 -6.42
C THR A 207 5.83 -4.84 -7.02
N ALA A 208 6.89 -5.67 -6.96
CA ALA A 208 6.89 -7.05 -7.46
C ALA A 208 6.20 -8.04 -6.51
N CYS A 209 5.83 -7.67 -5.30
CA CYS A 209 5.07 -8.55 -4.41
C CYS A 209 3.77 -9.00 -5.11
N PRO A 210 3.46 -10.30 -5.21
CA PRO A 210 2.31 -10.80 -5.98
C PRO A 210 0.99 -10.12 -5.64
N ALA A 211 0.75 -9.83 -4.36
CA ALA A 211 -0.44 -9.13 -3.92
C ALA A 211 -0.55 -7.70 -4.53
N VAL A 212 0.58 -7.05 -4.79
CA VAL A 212 0.63 -5.73 -5.45
C VAL A 212 0.71 -5.89 -6.96
N ALA A 213 1.62 -6.74 -7.45
CA ALA A 213 1.93 -6.92 -8.85
C ALA A 213 0.73 -7.41 -9.68
N LEU A 214 0.03 -8.44 -9.19
CA LEU A 214 -1.19 -8.93 -9.83
C LEU A 214 -2.24 -7.81 -9.91
N ASN A 215 -2.51 -7.16 -8.78
CA ASN A 215 -3.50 -6.08 -8.70
C ASN A 215 -3.14 -4.88 -9.60
N LEU A 216 -1.86 -4.59 -9.82
CA LEU A 216 -1.42 -3.55 -10.75
C LEU A 216 -1.55 -3.99 -12.22
N ALA A 217 -1.18 -5.23 -12.52
CA ALA A 217 -1.18 -5.74 -13.91
C ALA A 217 -2.59 -5.96 -14.44
N VAL A 218 -3.48 -6.62 -13.67
CA VAL A 218 -4.89 -6.84 -14.05
C VAL A 218 -5.78 -5.64 -13.71
N THR A 219 -5.22 -4.65 -13.09
CA THR A 219 -5.77 -3.33 -12.80
C THR A 219 -6.97 -3.35 -11.85
N THR A 220 -6.66 -3.46 -10.58
CA THR A 220 -7.63 -3.18 -9.53
C THR A 220 -7.45 -1.77 -8.97
N THR A 221 -8.44 -1.31 -8.24
CA THR A 221 -8.49 0.05 -7.67
C THR A 221 -7.83 0.16 -6.29
N ASP A 222 -7.37 -0.94 -5.72
CA ASP A 222 -6.88 -1.03 -4.35
C ASP A 222 -5.43 -0.54 -4.16
N PRO A 223 -4.48 -0.79 -5.08
CA PRO A 223 -3.09 -0.43 -4.89
C PRO A 223 -2.82 1.06 -4.62
N PRO A 224 -3.43 2.03 -5.33
CA PRO A 224 -3.21 3.45 -5.02
C PRO A 224 -3.77 3.85 -3.66
N VAL A 225 -4.87 3.25 -3.21
CA VAL A 225 -5.44 3.49 -1.87
C VAL A 225 -4.45 3.00 -0.80
N LEU A 226 -3.95 1.77 -0.93
CA LEU A 226 -2.90 1.24 -0.06
C LEU A 226 -1.66 2.15 -0.03
N ALA A 227 -1.19 2.60 -1.20
CA ALA A 227 -0.01 3.45 -1.31
C ALA A 227 -0.19 4.77 -0.54
N LEU A 228 -1.37 5.39 -0.61
CA LEU A 228 -1.69 6.60 0.15
C LEU A 228 -1.83 6.32 1.66
N MET A 229 -2.40 5.19 2.07
CA MET A 229 -2.43 4.77 3.48
C MET A 229 -1.01 4.58 4.04
N LEU A 230 -0.13 3.91 3.29
CA LEU A 230 1.28 3.72 3.66
C LEU A 230 2.03 5.06 3.70
N LEU A 231 1.74 5.96 2.77
CA LEU A 231 2.31 7.31 2.75
C LEU A 231 1.89 8.11 4.00
N ALA A 232 0.62 8.04 4.39
CA ALA A 232 0.14 8.69 5.61
C ALA A 232 0.87 8.14 6.86
N LEU A 233 1.01 6.81 6.97
CA LEU A 233 1.77 6.16 8.04
C LEU A 233 3.23 6.62 8.06
N ALA A 234 3.90 6.66 6.91
CA ALA A 234 5.29 7.06 6.80
C ALA A 234 5.52 8.55 7.11
N LEU A 235 4.61 9.42 6.71
CA LEU A 235 4.64 10.85 7.04
C LEU A 235 4.53 11.09 8.55
N LEU A 236 3.74 10.30 9.27
CA LEU A 236 3.57 10.39 10.71
C LEU A 236 4.80 9.92 11.53
N ASN A 237 5.89 9.50 10.90
CA ASN A 237 7.17 9.36 11.61
C ASN A 237 7.73 10.72 12.12
N SER A 238 7.28 11.84 11.53
CA SER A 238 7.68 13.20 11.90
C SER A 238 6.45 14.02 12.31
N PRO A 239 6.44 14.64 13.51
CA PRO A 239 5.28 15.41 14.01
C PRO A 239 4.90 16.61 13.14
N GLU A 240 5.88 17.23 12.46
CA GLU A 240 5.67 18.36 11.56
C GLU A 240 4.88 17.99 10.29
N ARG A 241 4.72 16.70 9.99
CA ARG A 241 4.07 16.21 8.76
C ARG A 241 2.62 15.76 8.95
N ILE A 242 1.97 16.23 10.02
CA ILE A 242 0.57 15.88 10.32
C ILE A 242 -0.36 16.28 9.16
N TRP A 243 -0.19 17.48 8.60
CA TRP A 243 -1.04 17.95 7.49
C TRP A 243 -0.85 17.15 6.19
N PRO A 244 0.38 16.92 5.68
CA PRO A 244 0.57 16.03 4.53
C PRO A 244 0.01 14.62 4.75
N ALA A 245 0.13 14.07 5.97
CA ALA A 245 -0.44 12.77 6.32
C ALA A 245 -1.98 12.79 6.29
N ALA A 246 -2.59 13.85 6.82
CA ALA A 246 -4.03 14.04 6.80
C ALA A 246 -4.57 14.17 5.36
N ILE A 247 -3.86 14.91 4.51
CA ILE A 247 -4.22 15.04 3.07
C ILE A 247 -4.14 13.70 2.38
N ALA A 248 -3.02 12.97 2.52
CA ALA A 248 -2.85 11.66 1.90
C ALA A 248 -3.96 10.67 2.30
N LEU A 249 -4.29 10.62 3.61
CA LEU A 249 -5.36 9.76 4.10
C LEU A 249 -6.74 10.25 3.67
N GLY A 250 -7.01 11.54 3.70
CA GLY A 250 -8.29 12.13 3.26
C GLY A 250 -8.60 11.82 1.80
N VAL A 251 -7.59 11.88 0.92
CA VAL A 251 -7.71 11.46 -0.49
C VAL A 251 -7.98 9.96 -0.59
N ALA A 252 -7.23 9.12 0.14
CA ALA A 252 -7.47 7.67 0.17
C ALA A 252 -8.90 7.34 0.62
N CYS A 253 -9.39 8.02 1.66
CA CYS A 253 -10.76 7.91 2.16
C CYS A 253 -11.81 8.34 1.14
N ALA A 254 -11.50 9.34 0.30
CA ALA A 254 -12.38 9.79 -0.78
C ALA A 254 -12.30 8.90 -2.04
N MET A 255 -11.39 7.91 -2.08
CA MET A 255 -11.30 6.89 -3.12
C MET A 255 -12.08 5.63 -2.75
N LYS A 256 -11.91 5.12 -1.51
CA LYS A 256 -12.50 3.85 -1.08
C LYS A 256 -12.79 3.83 0.43
N PRO A 257 -13.94 3.26 0.85
CA PRO A 257 -14.29 3.16 2.28
C PRO A 257 -13.31 2.33 3.11
N THR A 258 -12.58 1.39 2.49
CA THR A 258 -11.55 0.56 3.15
C THR A 258 -10.50 1.42 3.89
N ALA A 259 -10.17 2.61 3.36
CA ALA A 259 -9.23 3.53 3.99
C ALA A 259 -9.76 4.17 5.29
N TRP A 260 -11.09 4.18 5.53
CA TRP A 260 -11.67 4.81 6.72
C TRP A 260 -11.20 4.16 8.02
N LEU A 261 -10.95 2.84 8.00
CA LEU A 261 -10.44 2.11 9.17
C LEU A 261 -9.07 2.63 9.66
N THR A 262 -8.35 3.33 8.80
CA THR A 262 -7.05 3.93 9.14
C THR A 262 -7.21 5.13 10.08
N ILE A 263 -8.29 5.90 9.95
CA ILE A 263 -8.53 7.12 10.76
C ILE A 263 -8.51 6.82 12.26
N PRO A 264 -9.38 5.94 12.82
CA PRO A 264 -9.43 5.71 14.25
C PRO A 264 -8.12 5.17 14.82
N ILE A 265 -7.41 4.34 14.07
CA ILE A 265 -6.14 3.76 14.51
C ILE A 265 -5.04 4.84 14.60
N LEU A 266 -4.95 5.73 13.58
CA LEU A 266 -3.96 6.81 13.60
C LEU A 266 -4.33 7.92 14.58
N VAL A 267 -5.61 8.21 14.76
CA VAL A 267 -6.09 9.14 15.79
C VAL A 267 -5.75 8.64 17.19
N ALA A 268 -5.97 7.34 17.48
CA ALA A 268 -5.59 6.74 18.76
C ALA A 268 -4.07 6.78 18.98
N MET A 269 -3.28 6.49 17.94
CA MET A 269 -1.83 6.59 17.99
C MET A 269 -1.36 8.02 18.30
N LEU A 270 -1.85 9.00 17.55
CA LEU A 270 -1.47 10.41 17.74
C LEU A 270 -1.90 10.95 19.09
N ARG A 271 -3.11 10.60 19.54
CA ARG A 271 -3.58 11.00 20.87
C ARG A 271 -2.65 10.51 21.97
N TYR A 272 -2.17 9.29 21.86
CA TYR A 272 -1.24 8.69 22.84
C TYR A 272 0.16 9.27 22.74
N ARG A 273 0.71 9.44 21.53
CA ARG A 273 2.11 9.84 21.29
C ARG A 273 2.33 11.34 21.33
N ASP A 274 1.45 12.11 20.65
CA ASP A 274 1.63 13.54 20.37
C ASP A 274 0.56 14.42 21.01
N GLY A 275 -0.41 13.80 21.70
CA GLY A 275 -1.47 14.48 22.43
C GLY A 275 -2.74 14.78 21.63
N GLY A 276 -3.78 15.24 22.33
CA GLY A 276 -5.12 15.44 21.76
C GLY A 276 -5.16 16.45 20.61
N ARG A 277 -4.36 17.52 20.67
CA ARG A 277 -4.32 18.53 19.59
C ARG A 277 -3.82 17.97 18.27
N ALA A 278 -2.79 17.12 18.30
CA ALA A 278 -2.27 16.44 17.12
C ALA A 278 -3.31 15.50 16.52
N ALA A 279 -3.98 14.71 17.35
CA ALA A 279 -5.04 13.80 16.94
C ALA A 279 -6.21 14.53 16.28
N VAL A 280 -6.66 15.66 16.89
CA VAL A 280 -7.74 16.50 16.34
C VAL A 280 -7.32 17.14 15.00
N LYS A 281 -6.12 17.70 14.91
CA LYS A 281 -5.60 18.27 13.64
C LYS A 281 -5.58 17.25 12.51
N PHE A 282 -5.09 16.04 12.78
CA PHE A 282 -5.06 14.97 11.81
C PHE A 282 -6.46 14.52 11.39
N CYS A 283 -7.34 14.25 12.35
CA CYS A 283 -8.72 13.82 12.10
C CYS A 283 -9.48 14.88 11.30
N ALA A 284 -9.49 16.13 11.78
CA ALA A 284 -10.16 17.23 11.11
C ALA A 284 -9.61 17.49 9.70
N GLY A 285 -8.29 17.43 9.52
CA GLY A 285 -7.65 17.57 8.21
C GLY A 285 -8.05 16.45 7.24
N SER A 286 -8.03 15.19 7.69
CA SER A 286 -8.44 14.05 6.85
C SER A 286 -9.93 14.14 6.48
N VAL A 287 -10.79 14.47 7.43
CA VAL A 287 -12.23 14.64 7.20
C VAL A 287 -12.51 15.85 6.29
N ALA A 288 -11.80 16.97 6.48
CA ALA A 288 -11.96 18.14 5.64
C ALA A 288 -11.60 17.84 4.16
N VAL A 289 -10.50 17.12 3.90
CA VAL A 289 -10.13 16.72 2.54
C VAL A 289 -11.16 15.75 1.96
N PHE A 290 -11.57 14.75 2.75
CA PHE A 290 -12.63 13.82 2.35
C PHE A 290 -13.90 14.57 1.97
N LEU A 291 -14.39 15.47 2.81
CA LEU A 291 -15.60 16.25 2.56
C LEU A 291 -15.44 17.21 1.38
N ALA A 292 -14.29 17.85 1.23
CA ALA A 292 -14.04 18.75 0.10
C ALA A 292 -14.19 18.03 -1.25
N ILE A 293 -13.84 16.73 -1.31
CA ILE A 293 -13.96 15.92 -2.53
C ILE A 293 -15.36 15.31 -2.67
N THR A 294 -15.94 14.81 -1.58
CA THR A 294 -17.18 14.03 -1.65
C THR A 294 -18.44 14.84 -1.51
N LEU A 295 -18.41 15.96 -0.76
CA LEU A 295 -19.61 16.78 -0.52
C LEU A 295 -20.22 17.40 -1.79
N PRO A 296 -19.45 17.96 -2.74
CA PRO A 296 -20.02 18.47 -3.99
C PRO A 296 -20.82 17.42 -4.74
N VAL A 297 -20.29 16.18 -4.82
CA VAL A 297 -20.94 15.05 -5.49
C VAL A 297 -22.17 14.58 -4.72
N LEU A 298 -22.09 14.52 -3.39
CA LEU A 298 -23.22 14.18 -2.53
C LEU A 298 -24.37 15.19 -2.71
N LEU A 299 -24.06 16.48 -2.78
CA LEU A 299 -25.07 17.53 -3.00
C LEU A 299 -25.66 17.51 -4.41
N ALA A 300 -24.87 17.11 -5.41
CA ALA A 300 -25.34 16.99 -6.81
C ALA A 300 -26.37 15.87 -6.95
N ASN A 301 -26.13 14.68 -6.39
CA ASN A 301 -27.06 13.55 -6.44
C ASN A 301 -26.88 12.60 -5.25
N PRO A 302 -27.52 12.89 -4.09
CA PRO A 302 -27.39 12.10 -2.87
C PRO A 302 -27.94 10.67 -3.02
N ILE A 303 -29.03 10.50 -3.80
CA ILE A 303 -29.66 9.20 -4.00
C ILE A 303 -28.76 8.29 -4.82
N ALA A 304 -28.22 8.78 -5.95
CA ALA A 304 -27.31 8.00 -6.76
C ALA A 304 -26.04 7.63 -5.99
N MET A 305 -25.47 8.56 -5.22
CA MET A 305 -24.31 8.28 -4.37
C MET A 305 -24.64 7.19 -3.34
N ALA A 306 -25.73 7.29 -2.61
CA ALA A 306 -26.12 6.30 -1.60
C ALA A 306 -26.35 4.91 -2.22
N GLN A 307 -27.04 4.84 -3.36
CA GLN A 307 -27.29 3.57 -4.06
C GLN A 307 -26.00 2.88 -4.50
N ASN A 308 -25.04 3.64 -5.01
CA ASN A 308 -23.81 3.11 -5.56
C ASN A 308 -22.77 2.77 -4.47
N THR A 309 -22.60 3.64 -3.45
CA THR A 309 -21.49 3.51 -2.50
C THR A 309 -21.88 2.88 -1.17
N VAL A 310 -23.18 2.79 -0.87
CA VAL A 310 -23.69 2.21 0.37
C VAL A 310 -24.55 0.98 0.11
N LEU A 311 -25.66 1.14 -0.63
CA LEU A 311 -26.63 0.06 -0.79
C LEU A 311 -26.08 -1.10 -1.63
N PHE A 312 -25.34 -0.79 -2.72
CA PHE A 312 -24.78 -1.83 -3.58
C PHE A 312 -23.72 -2.69 -2.89
N PRO A 313 -22.71 -2.12 -2.17
CA PRO A 313 -21.75 -2.94 -1.44
C PRO A 313 -22.36 -3.73 -0.26
N LEU A 314 -23.51 -3.29 0.27
CA LEU A 314 -24.24 -4.01 1.32
C LEU A 314 -25.19 -5.08 0.77
N GLY A 315 -25.24 -5.30 -0.57
CA GLY A 315 -26.17 -6.25 -1.18
C GLY A 315 -27.64 -5.86 -1.11
N LEU A 316 -27.94 -4.56 -0.85
CA LEU A 316 -29.30 -4.03 -0.69
C LEU A 316 -29.87 -3.45 -1.99
N THR A 317 -29.37 -3.90 -3.13
CA THR A 317 -29.82 -3.46 -4.48
C THR A 317 -30.34 -4.63 -5.31
N ALA A 318 -31.02 -4.33 -6.42
CA ALA A 318 -31.58 -5.35 -7.31
C ALA A 318 -30.52 -6.26 -7.97
N HIS A 319 -29.30 -5.75 -8.12
CA HIS A 319 -28.19 -6.50 -8.71
C HIS A 319 -27.07 -6.63 -7.70
N LEU A 320 -26.73 -7.88 -7.36
CA LEU A 320 -25.67 -8.18 -6.41
C LEU A 320 -24.29 -8.11 -7.06
N THR A 321 -23.27 -7.81 -6.27
CA THR A 321 -21.88 -7.89 -6.71
C THR A 321 -21.51 -9.35 -7.00
N PRO A 322 -20.76 -9.65 -8.09
CA PRO A 322 -20.21 -10.98 -8.30
C PRO A 322 -18.94 -11.24 -7.47
N ALA A 323 -18.70 -10.45 -6.42
CA ALA A 323 -17.57 -10.66 -5.51
C ALA A 323 -17.79 -11.97 -4.75
N GLN A 324 -17.03 -12.99 -5.12
CA GLN A 324 -17.06 -14.31 -4.48
C GLN A 324 -15.63 -14.81 -4.33
N SER A 325 -15.27 -15.22 -3.13
CA SER A 325 -13.97 -15.80 -2.82
C SER A 325 -14.17 -16.97 -1.87
N LEU A 326 -13.16 -17.85 -1.76
CA LEU A 326 -13.18 -18.95 -0.81
C LEU A 326 -12.71 -18.50 0.59
N THR A 327 -13.10 -17.29 1.03
CA THR A 327 -12.82 -16.84 2.38
C THR A 327 -13.78 -17.51 3.38
N PRO A 328 -13.38 -17.72 4.63
CA PRO A 328 -14.26 -18.32 5.64
C PRO A 328 -15.62 -17.60 5.78
N GLY A 329 -15.64 -16.27 5.72
CA GLY A 329 -16.86 -15.47 5.81
C GLY A 329 -17.79 -15.70 4.60
N ASP A 330 -17.23 -15.68 3.37
CA ASP A 330 -18.00 -15.94 2.15
C ASP A 330 -18.51 -17.40 2.08
N LEU A 331 -17.66 -18.37 2.48
CA LEU A 331 -18.10 -19.78 2.59
C LEU A 331 -19.25 -19.96 3.58
N LEU A 332 -19.18 -19.25 4.71
CA LEU A 332 -20.24 -19.27 5.72
C LEU A 332 -21.51 -18.61 5.18
N ALA A 333 -21.39 -17.46 4.51
CA ALA A 333 -22.53 -16.76 3.91
C ALA A 333 -23.27 -17.60 2.86
N ARG A 334 -22.57 -18.45 2.11
CA ARG A 334 -23.14 -19.36 1.11
C ARG A 334 -23.99 -20.49 1.70
N THR A 335 -23.93 -20.76 3.01
CA THR A 335 -24.78 -21.76 3.65
C THR A 335 -26.24 -21.31 3.81
N GLY A 336 -26.55 -20.05 3.49
CA GLY A 336 -27.87 -19.45 3.50
C GLY A 336 -27.98 -18.21 4.40
N PRO A 337 -29.18 -17.65 4.60
CA PRO A 337 -29.37 -16.42 5.35
C PRO A 337 -28.78 -16.46 6.77
N ALA A 338 -28.94 -17.55 7.48
CA ALA A 338 -28.37 -17.70 8.83
C ALA A 338 -26.82 -17.69 8.82
N GLY A 339 -26.21 -18.27 7.78
CA GLY A 339 -24.75 -18.22 7.62
C GLY A 339 -24.26 -16.81 7.28
N HIS A 340 -24.99 -16.07 6.45
CA HIS A 340 -24.72 -14.67 6.17
C HIS A 340 -24.80 -13.81 7.45
N ASP A 341 -25.88 -13.94 8.23
CA ASP A 341 -26.07 -13.21 9.47
C ASP A 341 -24.97 -13.53 10.51
N LEU A 342 -24.55 -14.80 10.56
CA LEU A 342 -23.44 -15.23 11.41
C LEU A 342 -22.11 -14.62 10.99
N SER A 343 -21.81 -14.58 9.69
CA SER A 343 -20.61 -13.91 9.14
C SER A 343 -20.58 -12.42 9.51
N VAL A 344 -21.69 -11.71 9.30
CA VAL A 344 -21.84 -10.30 9.68
C VAL A 344 -21.71 -10.14 11.21
N GLY A 345 -22.33 -11.02 12.00
CA GLY A 345 -22.22 -11.02 13.46
C GLY A 345 -20.78 -11.18 13.94
N LEU A 346 -20.03 -12.13 13.38
CA LEU A 346 -18.60 -12.33 13.68
C LEU A 346 -17.77 -11.11 13.31
N LEU A 347 -18.06 -10.48 12.17
CA LEU A 347 -17.39 -9.26 11.74
C LEU A 347 -17.63 -8.11 12.72
N LEU A 348 -18.87 -7.91 13.16
CA LEU A 348 -19.23 -6.87 14.15
C LEU A 348 -18.57 -7.12 15.52
N VAL A 349 -18.59 -8.35 16.00
CA VAL A 349 -17.92 -8.73 17.26
C VAL A 349 -16.42 -8.50 17.15
N THR A 350 -15.81 -8.91 16.06
CA THR A 350 -14.37 -8.67 15.81
C THR A 350 -14.05 -7.19 15.78
N GLY A 351 -14.83 -6.39 15.07
CA GLY A 351 -14.70 -4.93 15.04
C GLY A 351 -14.81 -4.30 16.44
N MET A 352 -15.77 -4.76 17.25
CA MET A 352 -15.95 -4.30 18.63
C MET A 352 -14.74 -4.68 19.51
N VAL A 353 -14.24 -5.90 19.40
CA VAL A 353 -13.04 -6.35 20.13
C VAL A 353 -11.83 -5.50 19.74
N ILE A 354 -11.61 -5.26 18.44
CA ILE A 354 -10.52 -4.40 17.96
C ILE A 354 -10.68 -2.98 18.51
N ALA A 355 -11.89 -2.40 18.51
CA ALA A 355 -12.14 -1.07 19.03
C ALA A 355 -11.86 -0.98 20.54
N VAL A 356 -12.29 -1.96 21.34
CA VAL A 356 -12.00 -2.03 22.77
C VAL A 356 -10.50 -2.17 23.04
N LEU A 357 -9.83 -3.03 22.28
CA LEU A 357 -8.38 -3.22 22.40
C LEU A 357 -7.62 -1.94 22.00
N LEU A 358 -8.05 -1.25 20.95
CA LEU A 358 -7.48 0.01 20.50
C LEU A 358 -7.59 1.11 21.57
N LEU A 359 -8.72 1.17 22.26
CA LEU A 359 -8.93 2.11 23.36
C LEU A 359 -8.07 1.77 24.60
N ARG A 360 -7.89 0.47 24.90
CA ARG A 360 -7.11 0.01 26.06
C ARG A 360 -5.61 -0.02 25.81
N ARG A 361 -5.19 -0.31 24.57
CA ARG A 361 -3.80 -0.47 24.17
C ARG A 361 -3.52 0.24 22.83
N PRO A 362 -3.59 1.58 22.78
CA PRO A 362 -3.36 2.33 21.55
C PRO A 362 -1.95 2.06 20.99
N PRO A 363 -1.78 2.06 19.67
CA PRO A 363 -0.47 1.93 19.05
C PRO A 363 0.42 3.11 19.43
N ARG A 364 1.70 2.84 19.69
CA ARG A 364 2.66 3.85 20.16
C ARG A 364 3.52 4.44 19.04
N SER A 365 3.43 3.88 17.84
CA SER A 365 4.24 4.28 16.68
C SER A 365 3.50 3.98 15.38
N PRO A 366 3.89 4.61 14.24
CA PRO A 366 3.34 4.27 12.94
C PRO A 366 3.50 2.80 12.56
N ARG A 367 4.59 2.15 13.00
CA ARG A 367 4.80 0.70 12.80
C ARG A 367 3.78 -0.14 13.59
N ALA A 368 3.52 0.22 14.84
CA ALA A 368 2.49 -0.46 15.64
C ALA A 368 1.11 -0.24 15.04
N ALA A 369 0.81 0.97 14.55
CA ALA A 369 -0.45 1.28 13.85
C ALA A 369 -0.59 0.47 12.55
N ALA A 370 0.50 0.29 11.79
CA ALA A 370 0.49 -0.56 10.59
C ALA A 370 0.18 -2.03 10.92
N TRP A 371 0.67 -2.57 12.05
CA TRP A 371 0.30 -3.92 12.52
C TRP A 371 -1.18 -4.00 12.90
N TRP A 372 -1.72 -2.99 13.60
CA TRP A 372 -3.15 -2.93 13.92
C TRP A 372 -4.01 -2.92 12.65
N LEU A 373 -3.60 -2.13 11.64
CA LEU A 373 -4.27 -2.08 10.34
C LEU A 373 -4.18 -3.41 9.61
N ALA A 374 -3.00 -4.02 9.55
CA ALA A 374 -2.80 -5.30 8.85
C ALA A 374 -3.67 -6.40 9.44
N ILE A 375 -3.69 -6.50 10.78
CA ILE A 375 -4.51 -7.51 11.47
C ILE A 375 -6.01 -7.21 11.31
N GLY A 376 -6.42 -5.94 11.52
CA GLY A 376 -7.81 -5.54 11.41
C GLY A 376 -8.39 -5.78 10.00
N LEU A 377 -7.65 -5.39 8.96
CA LEU A 377 -8.05 -5.59 7.57
C LEU A 377 -8.02 -7.09 7.17
N ALA A 378 -7.01 -7.86 7.65
CA ALA A 378 -6.97 -9.28 7.40
C ALA A 378 -8.20 -10.00 8.00
N LEU A 379 -8.57 -9.67 9.24
CA LEU A 379 -9.78 -10.22 9.88
C LEU A 379 -11.05 -9.77 9.17
N MET A 380 -11.14 -8.50 8.76
CA MET A 380 -12.28 -7.98 8.02
C MET A 380 -12.49 -8.76 6.71
N PHE A 381 -11.44 -8.91 5.89
CA PHE A 381 -11.55 -9.62 4.62
C PHE A 381 -11.67 -11.14 4.76
N THR A 382 -11.26 -11.71 5.90
CA THR A 382 -11.44 -13.15 6.19
C THR A 382 -12.86 -13.46 6.62
N LEU A 383 -13.50 -12.57 7.36
CA LEU A 383 -14.82 -12.79 7.97
C LEU A 383 -15.97 -12.16 7.18
N GLY A 384 -15.67 -11.25 6.24
CA GLY A 384 -16.68 -10.59 5.41
C GLY A 384 -17.44 -11.56 4.50
N PRO A 385 -18.77 -11.38 4.32
CA PRO A 385 -19.61 -12.28 3.54
C PRO A 385 -19.41 -12.18 2.03
N ASP A 386 -18.96 -11.01 1.52
CA ASP A 386 -18.84 -10.69 0.08
C ASP A 386 -17.46 -10.13 -0.22
N GLU A 387 -16.42 -10.95 -0.06
CA GLU A 387 -15.05 -10.50 -0.16
C GLU A 387 -14.33 -11.04 -1.41
N ARG A 388 -13.22 -10.37 -1.78
CA ARG A 388 -12.33 -10.81 -2.87
C ARG A 388 -10.92 -11.01 -2.36
N PHE A 389 -10.24 -12.07 -2.82
CA PHE A 389 -8.82 -12.29 -2.49
C PHE A 389 -7.93 -11.09 -2.84
N GLY A 390 -8.28 -10.31 -3.86
CA GLY A 390 -7.56 -9.09 -4.21
C GLY A 390 -7.43 -8.07 -3.07
N TYR A 391 -8.39 -8.05 -2.13
CA TYR A 391 -8.33 -7.14 -0.98
C TYR A 391 -7.21 -7.46 0.02
N PHE A 392 -6.67 -8.68 0.00
CA PHE A 392 -5.50 -8.99 0.81
C PHE A 392 -4.25 -8.21 0.41
N VAL A 393 -4.29 -7.43 -0.68
CA VAL A 393 -3.26 -6.43 -1.02
C VAL A 393 -3.01 -5.46 0.14
N TYR A 394 -4.04 -5.09 0.91
CA TYR A 394 -3.89 -4.18 2.05
C TYR A 394 -3.08 -4.78 3.20
N PRO A 395 -3.49 -5.90 3.84
CA PRO A 395 -2.72 -6.48 4.94
C PRO A 395 -1.34 -6.93 4.48
N LEU A 396 -1.19 -7.53 3.30
CA LEU A 396 0.10 -7.98 2.78
C LEU A 396 1.02 -6.81 2.43
N GLY A 397 0.48 -5.72 1.85
CA GLY A 397 1.25 -4.51 1.56
C GLY A 397 1.72 -3.79 2.83
N LEU A 398 0.89 -3.75 3.88
CA LEU A 398 1.26 -3.22 5.20
C LEU A 398 2.39 -4.05 5.83
N VAL A 399 2.29 -5.38 5.82
CA VAL A 399 3.35 -6.28 6.30
C VAL A 399 4.62 -6.13 5.46
N GLY A 400 4.51 -6.03 4.14
CA GLY A 400 5.64 -5.76 3.25
C GLY A 400 6.35 -4.45 3.56
N TRP A 401 5.59 -3.36 3.77
CA TRP A 401 6.15 -2.07 4.19
C TRP A 401 6.87 -2.16 5.54
N LEU A 402 6.28 -2.85 6.52
CA LEU A 402 6.88 -3.09 7.82
C LEU A 402 8.20 -3.86 7.72
N ALA A 403 8.26 -4.86 6.86
CA ALA A 403 9.45 -5.65 6.62
C ALA A 403 10.57 -4.83 5.94
N LEU A 404 10.21 -4.04 4.92
CA LEU A 404 11.16 -3.27 4.12
C LEU A 404 11.68 -2.00 4.82
N THR A 405 10.97 -1.51 5.87
CA THR A 405 11.36 -0.30 6.63
C THR A 405 11.92 -0.60 8.02
N ARG A 406 12.16 -1.87 8.37
CA ARG A 406 12.67 -2.24 9.69
C ARG A 406 14.11 -1.72 9.87
N PRO A 407 14.42 -1.02 10.99
CA PRO A 407 15.81 -0.70 11.34
C PRO A 407 16.57 -2.01 11.57
N ALA A 408 17.87 -2.06 11.20
CA ALA A 408 18.74 -3.14 11.59
C ALA A 408 18.76 -3.21 13.13
N LYS A 409 18.71 -4.42 13.69
CA LYS A 409 19.03 -4.62 15.10
C LYS A 409 20.46 -4.14 15.29
N ASP A 410 20.69 -3.22 16.23
CA ASP A 410 22.01 -3.01 16.76
C ASP A 410 22.46 -4.34 17.39
N ASP A 411 23.49 -4.97 16.80
CA ASP A 411 24.18 -6.13 17.37
C ASP A 411 25.03 -5.70 18.60
N ALA A 412 24.56 -4.70 19.35
CA ALA A 412 25.18 -4.21 20.57
C ALA A 412 25.08 -5.19 21.76
N ASP A 413 24.33 -6.31 21.57
CA ASP A 413 24.16 -7.32 22.64
C ASP A 413 25.00 -8.60 22.43
N THR A 414 25.93 -8.62 21.49
CA THR A 414 26.98 -9.64 21.47
C THR A 414 28.16 -9.15 22.31
N GLY A 415 28.02 -9.38 23.61
CA GLY A 415 29.08 -9.55 24.61
C GLY A 415 30.46 -8.97 24.29
N GLY A 416 30.61 -7.66 24.33
CA GLY A 416 31.92 -7.06 24.64
C GLY A 416 32.17 -7.26 26.13
N THR A 417 32.82 -8.34 26.48
CA THR A 417 33.52 -8.44 27.79
C THR A 417 34.33 -7.16 28.00
N PRO A 418 34.16 -6.46 29.12
CA PRO A 418 35.03 -5.33 29.41
C PRO A 418 36.47 -5.86 29.42
N LEU A 419 37.34 -5.31 28.57
CA LEU A 419 38.77 -5.50 28.72
C LEU A 419 39.13 -4.97 30.10
N GLU A 420 39.39 -5.88 31.02
CA GLU A 420 40.00 -5.62 32.32
C GLU A 420 41.26 -4.78 32.09
N SER A 421 41.18 -3.53 32.54
CA SER A 421 42.34 -2.64 32.60
C SER A 421 43.35 -3.26 33.61
N THR A 422 44.38 -3.91 33.11
CA THR A 422 45.52 -4.33 33.91
C THR A 422 46.16 -3.07 34.53
N PRO A 423 46.31 -2.99 35.87
CA PRO A 423 47.05 -1.87 36.48
C PRO A 423 48.53 -2.01 36.17
N VAL A 424 49.10 -0.98 35.54
CA VAL A 424 50.55 -0.82 35.42
C VAL A 424 51.07 -0.56 36.82
N ALA A 425 51.81 -1.54 37.38
CA ALA A 425 52.57 -1.38 38.61
C ALA A 425 53.75 -0.42 38.38
N ALA A 426 53.97 0.46 39.37
CA ALA A 426 54.97 1.49 39.43
C ALA A 426 56.42 0.93 39.53
#